data_3f0a4e819e18cbcb43370e9c2e763b1a
#
_entry.id   3f0a4e819e18cbcb43370e9c2e763b1a
#
_cell.length_a   1.000
_cell.length_b   1.000
_cell.length_c   1.000
_cell.angle_alpha   90.00
_cell.angle_beta   90.00
_cell.angle_gamma   90.00
#
_symmetry.space_group_name_H-M   'P 1'
#
loop_
_entity.id
_entity.type
_entity.pdbx_description
1 polymer ?
#
loop_
_entity_poly.entity_id
_entity_poly.type
_entity_poly.pdbx_seq_one_letter_code
_entity_poly.pdbx_strand_id
1 'polypeptide(L)'
;MRVIGKLTQATVKNATRRGYYSDGGGLYLQVSASGAKSWVFRYKVGSKLYEMGLGPFHTVGLAEARTKARRNREHRLDGVDPLAARKAAQMQAKLDAAKAMTFRACSDAYIASHKAGWRSPKSLTAWEGTLGAYVYPVFGALPVQAIDTALVTKAIEPIWTEKPETASRVRGRVESILDWATARGYRQGENPARWRGHLDKLLPKKTKVRRVEHHAALPYREIGAFMTELHRQEGFGARALQFAILTAARTGEAIGVRWEEFDIAERLWTVPAERMKAGKKHRVPLSDAALAILENLRPARQGDYVFPGGRDGRPISNMAMMMTLRRMGRGDLTVHGFRSSFRDWAAERTGFPSEVAEMALAHTVSDSVERAYRRGDLFQKRRQLMDAWAKFCAAPLVAGRVVPISAAVTSLPDNPDAIGTVK
;
A
#
# COMPACT_ATOMS: atom_id res chain seq x y z
N MET A 1 55.81 -3.88 45.13
CA MET A 1 55.04 -3.56 43.92
C MET A 1 55.41 -4.50 42.80
N ARG A 2 54.43 -5.15 42.10
CA ARG A 2 54.75 -5.92 40.91
C ARG A 2 54.93 -4.92 39.72
N VAL A 3 56.15 -4.87 39.20
CA VAL A 3 56.56 -3.97 38.12
C VAL A 3 55.81 -4.35 36.84
N ILE A 4 55.17 -3.39 36.23
CA ILE A 4 54.47 -3.49 34.93
C ILE A 4 55.29 -2.73 33.88
N GLY A 5 55.34 -3.20 32.64
CA GLY A 5 56.09 -2.53 31.56
C GLY A 5 57.56 -2.92 31.48
N LYS A 6 57.87 -4.19 31.78
CA LYS A 6 59.27 -4.70 31.80
C LYS A 6 59.86 -4.89 30.39
N LEU A 7 59.01 -5.11 29.35
CA LEU A 7 59.48 -5.33 27.98
C LEU A 7 59.63 -3.99 27.26
N THR A 8 60.69 -3.89 26.46
CA THR A 8 60.86 -2.79 25.50
C THR A 8 60.59 -3.28 24.08
N GLN A 9 60.39 -2.39 23.14
CA GLN A 9 60.26 -2.76 21.71
C GLN A 9 61.47 -3.57 21.22
N ALA A 10 62.66 -3.18 21.63
CA ALA A 10 63.90 -3.91 21.31
C ALA A 10 63.90 -5.35 21.89
N THR A 11 63.52 -5.51 23.15
CA THR A 11 63.43 -6.84 23.81
C THR A 11 62.43 -7.74 23.08
N VAL A 12 61.25 -7.20 22.71
CA VAL A 12 60.21 -7.94 21.98
C VAL A 12 60.68 -8.34 20.58
N LYS A 13 61.34 -7.42 19.87
CA LYS A 13 61.88 -7.69 18.53
C LYS A 13 62.98 -8.75 18.55
N ASN A 14 63.84 -8.71 19.56
CA ASN A 14 65.03 -9.59 19.65
C ASN A 14 64.76 -10.91 20.39
N ALA A 15 63.58 -11.13 20.97
CA ALA A 15 63.21 -12.38 21.62
C ALA A 15 63.08 -13.51 20.57
N THR A 16 64.04 -14.44 20.53
CA THR A 16 64.07 -15.58 19.57
C THR A 16 63.92 -16.92 20.29
N ARG A 17 64.36 -17.00 21.54
CA ARG A 17 64.29 -18.25 22.30
C ARG A 17 62.84 -18.59 22.66
N ARG A 18 62.44 -19.85 22.43
CA ARG A 18 61.10 -20.35 22.84
C ARG A 18 60.85 -20.11 24.32
N GLY A 19 59.70 -19.54 24.68
CA GLY A 19 59.33 -19.28 26.06
C GLY A 19 58.37 -18.12 26.26
N TYR A 20 58.19 -17.75 27.54
CA TYR A 20 57.34 -16.63 27.94
C TYR A 20 58.21 -15.50 28.50
N TYR A 21 58.09 -14.33 27.94
CA TYR A 21 58.76 -13.11 28.37
C TYR A 21 57.73 -12.21 29.09
N SER A 22 57.90 -12.00 30.38
CA SER A 22 56.94 -11.28 31.20
C SER A 22 57.08 -9.76 31.03
N ASP A 23 55.99 -9.07 30.71
CA ASP A 23 55.89 -7.60 30.76
C ASP A 23 55.38 -7.12 32.13
N GLY A 24 54.92 -8.05 32.98
CA GLY A 24 54.30 -7.74 34.26
C GLY A 24 52.78 -7.63 34.20
N GLY A 25 52.10 -7.65 35.34
CA GLY A 25 50.63 -7.55 35.40
C GLY A 25 49.86 -8.62 34.62
N GLY A 26 50.46 -9.82 34.44
CA GLY A 26 49.85 -10.93 33.71
C GLY A 26 50.07 -10.90 32.18
N LEU A 27 50.70 -9.86 31.61
CA LEU A 27 51.03 -9.80 30.19
C LEU A 27 52.37 -10.52 29.91
N TYR A 28 52.36 -11.39 28.91
CA TYR A 28 53.51 -12.12 28.42
C TYR A 28 53.62 -12.08 26.89
N LEU A 29 54.82 -11.94 26.36
CA LEU A 29 55.13 -12.32 24.99
C LEU A 29 55.45 -13.81 24.99
N GLN A 30 54.76 -14.60 24.23
CA GLN A 30 55.02 -15.99 23.95
C GLN A 30 55.79 -16.12 22.63
N VAL A 31 56.90 -16.84 22.67
CA VAL A 31 57.64 -17.25 21.45
C VAL A 31 57.48 -18.76 21.33
N SER A 32 56.88 -19.20 20.18
CA SER A 32 56.64 -20.62 19.89
C SER A 32 57.91 -21.34 19.46
N ALA A 33 57.86 -22.67 19.29
CA ALA A 33 58.96 -23.47 18.72
C ALA A 33 59.33 -23.05 17.29
N SER A 34 58.36 -22.54 16.52
CA SER A 34 58.57 -22.02 15.15
C SER A 34 59.07 -20.57 15.12
N GLY A 35 59.35 -19.95 16.28
CA GLY A 35 59.75 -18.54 16.36
C GLY A 35 58.58 -17.53 16.25
N ALA A 36 57.35 -17.99 16.09
CA ALA A 36 56.19 -17.11 16.03
C ALA A 36 55.92 -16.45 17.39
N LYS A 37 55.68 -15.13 17.40
CA LYS A 37 55.47 -14.33 18.59
C LYS A 37 54.01 -13.96 18.75
N SER A 38 53.44 -14.15 19.95
CA SER A 38 52.05 -13.77 20.28
C SER A 38 51.97 -13.23 21.71
N TRP A 39 50.98 -12.38 21.92
CA TRP A 39 50.70 -11.85 23.26
C TRP A 39 49.72 -12.75 24.00
N VAL A 40 49.99 -13.03 25.28
CA VAL A 40 49.21 -13.88 26.15
C VAL A 40 48.97 -13.15 27.48
N PHE A 41 47.74 -13.15 27.95
CA PHE A 41 47.38 -12.71 29.29
C PHE A 41 47.18 -13.93 30.19
N ARG A 42 48.00 -14.03 31.27
CA ARG A 42 47.96 -15.11 32.25
C ARG A 42 47.42 -14.61 33.57
N TYR A 43 46.43 -15.29 34.11
CA TYR A 43 45.78 -14.92 35.36
C TYR A 43 45.31 -16.16 36.11
N LYS A 44 45.06 -16.02 37.42
CA LYS A 44 44.57 -17.11 38.28
C LYS A 44 43.11 -16.88 38.65
N VAL A 45 42.29 -17.94 38.62
CA VAL A 45 40.98 -18.01 39.25
C VAL A 45 41.01 -19.13 40.26
N GLY A 46 40.93 -18.77 41.54
CA GLY A 46 41.24 -19.70 42.61
C GLY A 46 42.69 -20.22 42.47
N SER A 47 42.89 -21.53 42.51
CA SER A 47 44.17 -22.18 42.31
C SER A 47 44.59 -22.40 40.85
N LYS A 48 43.68 -22.28 39.90
CA LYS A 48 43.93 -22.59 38.48
C LYS A 48 44.48 -21.39 37.72
N LEU A 49 45.52 -21.67 36.90
CA LEU A 49 46.11 -20.69 35.99
C LEU A 49 45.41 -20.78 34.62
N TYR A 50 45.00 -19.62 34.12
CA TYR A 50 44.38 -19.47 32.80
C TYR A 50 45.25 -18.62 31.89
N GLU A 51 45.20 -18.93 30.59
CA GLU A 51 45.93 -18.20 29.55
C GLU A 51 44.93 -17.73 28.48
N MET A 52 44.96 -16.44 28.13
CA MET A 52 44.14 -15.84 27.11
C MET A 52 45.02 -15.18 26.04
N GLY A 53 44.96 -15.66 24.82
CA GLY A 53 45.64 -15.03 23.67
C GLY A 53 45.07 -13.63 23.39
N LEU A 54 45.97 -12.63 23.26
CA LEU A 54 45.62 -11.24 22.95
C LEU A 54 45.88 -10.88 21.48
N GLY A 55 46.55 -11.76 20.72
CA GLY A 55 46.86 -11.62 19.31
C GLY A 55 48.33 -11.81 18.95
N PRO A 56 48.64 -12.04 17.67
CA PRO A 56 50.01 -12.20 17.20
C PRO A 56 50.75 -10.86 17.22
N PHE A 57 52.08 -10.88 17.44
CA PHE A 57 52.91 -9.68 17.53
C PHE A 57 52.91 -8.83 16.26
N HIS A 58 52.83 -9.44 15.10
CA HIS A 58 52.80 -8.70 13.82
C HIS A 58 51.54 -7.86 13.62
N THR A 59 50.44 -8.19 14.33
CA THR A 59 49.17 -7.46 14.29
C THR A 59 48.99 -6.57 15.52
N VAL A 60 49.42 -7.04 16.69
CA VAL A 60 49.23 -6.38 17.98
C VAL A 60 50.58 -5.93 18.50
N GLY A 61 50.86 -4.63 18.49
CA GLY A 61 52.06 -4.04 19.04
C GLY A 61 52.10 -4.08 20.59
N LEU A 62 53.27 -3.81 21.17
CA LEU A 62 53.46 -3.81 22.63
C LEU A 62 52.51 -2.87 23.38
N ALA A 63 52.30 -1.66 22.88
CA ALA A 63 51.38 -0.67 23.47
C ALA A 63 49.93 -1.19 23.49
N GLU A 64 49.49 -1.76 22.37
CA GLU A 64 48.14 -2.34 22.23
C GLU A 64 47.95 -3.59 23.11
N ALA A 65 48.97 -4.44 23.17
CA ALA A 65 48.97 -5.60 24.08
C ALA A 65 48.80 -5.18 25.54
N ARG A 66 49.48 -4.11 25.97
CA ARG A 66 49.35 -3.51 27.32
C ARG A 66 47.91 -2.98 27.54
N THR A 67 47.33 -2.33 26.58
CA THR A 67 45.93 -1.84 26.62
C THR A 67 44.94 -3.01 26.77
N LYS A 68 45.09 -4.06 25.96
CA LYS A 68 44.29 -5.28 26.06
C LYS A 68 44.45 -5.98 27.40
N ALA A 69 45.69 -6.10 27.91
CA ALA A 69 45.95 -6.69 29.21
C ALA A 69 45.40 -5.85 30.38
N ARG A 70 45.40 -4.50 30.26
CA ARG A 70 44.79 -3.60 31.24
C ARG A 70 43.26 -3.83 31.29
N ARG A 71 42.56 -3.88 30.16
CA ARG A 71 41.11 -4.18 30.12
C ARG A 71 40.78 -5.52 30.79
N ASN A 72 41.58 -6.54 30.52
CA ASN A 72 41.38 -7.84 31.16
C ASN A 72 41.62 -7.81 32.68
N ARG A 73 42.53 -6.97 33.16
CA ARG A 73 42.72 -6.74 34.63
C ARG A 73 41.51 -6.00 35.22
N GLU A 74 40.98 -5.00 34.52
CA GLU A 74 39.77 -4.29 34.94
C GLU A 74 38.59 -5.27 35.08
N HIS A 75 38.33 -6.11 34.07
CA HIS A 75 37.30 -7.18 34.16
C HIS A 75 37.52 -8.09 35.37
N ARG A 76 38.78 -8.40 35.68
CA ARG A 76 39.10 -9.24 36.87
C ARG A 76 38.81 -8.53 38.18
N LEU A 77 39.04 -7.22 38.28
CA LEU A 77 38.67 -6.42 39.44
C LEU A 77 37.17 -6.38 39.65
N ASP A 78 36.41 -6.34 38.55
CA ASP A 78 34.92 -6.36 38.54
C ASP A 78 34.37 -7.79 38.78
N GLY A 79 35.21 -8.77 39.12
CA GLY A 79 34.79 -10.15 39.37
C GLY A 79 34.50 -10.98 38.11
N VAL A 80 34.70 -10.42 36.90
CA VAL A 80 34.41 -11.08 35.62
C VAL A 80 35.63 -11.89 35.16
N ASP A 81 35.42 -13.16 34.80
CA ASP A 81 36.43 -13.98 34.13
C ASP A 81 36.52 -13.58 32.62
N PRO A 82 37.64 -13.00 32.14
CA PRO A 82 37.78 -12.53 30.78
C PRO A 82 37.59 -13.61 29.71
N LEU A 83 38.01 -14.87 30.00
CA LEU A 83 37.85 -15.97 29.06
C LEU A 83 36.38 -16.44 28.98
N ALA A 84 35.71 -16.49 30.13
CA ALA A 84 34.29 -16.82 30.19
C ALA A 84 33.44 -15.75 29.50
N ALA A 85 33.72 -14.47 29.74
CA ALA A 85 33.04 -13.35 29.08
C ALA A 85 33.22 -13.39 27.56
N ARG A 86 34.45 -13.67 27.08
CA ARG A 86 34.71 -13.82 25.63
C ARG A 86 33.95 -14.99 25.02
N LYS A 87 33.92 -16.14 25.70
CA LYS A 87 33.15 -17.32 25.24
C LYS A 87 31.64 -17.04 25.21
N ALA A 88 31.12 -16.37 26.25
CA ALA A 88 29.73 -15.98 26.34
C ALA A 88 29.35 -15.02 25.20
N ALA A 89 30.18 -14.00 24.93
CA ALA A 89 29.98 -13.09 23.82
C ALA A 89 30.00 -13.79 22.44
N GLN A 90 30.94 -14.73 22.25
CA GLN A 90 30.97 -15.53 21.01
C GLN A 90 29.75 -16.45 20.84
N MET A 91 29.29 -17.06 21.94
CA MET A 91 28.09 -17.88 21.92
C MET A 91 26.85 -17.02 21.62
N GLN A 92 26.73 -15.87 22.26
CA GLN A 92 25.64 -14.93 22.01
C GLN A 92 25.62 -14.47 20.53
N ALA A 93 26.79 -14.09 19.99
CA ALA A 93 26.91 -13.71 18.58
C ALA A 93 26.51 -14.86 17.63
N LYS A 94 26.84 -16.11 17.96
CA LYS A 94 26.40 -17.29 17.19
C LYS A 94 24.91 -17.51 17.29
N LEU A 95 24.31 -17.34 18.47
CA LEU A 95 22.86 -17.44 18.68
C LEU A 95 22.12 -16.34 17.90
N ASP A 96 22.63 -15.12 17.94
CA ASP A 96 22.04 -13.98 17.21
C ASP A 96 22.14 -14.20 15.70
N ALA A 97 23.27 -14.71 15.20
CA ALA A 97 23.44 -15.07 13.80
C ALA A 97 22.49 -16.22 13.37
N ALA A 98 22.30 -17.22 14.22
CA ALA A 98 21.39 -18.34 13.96
C ALA A 98 19.90 -17.91 13.97
N LYS A 99 19.55 -16.87 14.72
CA LYS A 99 18.22 -16.27 14.77
C LYS A 99 17.99 -15.21 13.68
N ALA A 100 19.02 -14.82 12.94
CA ALA A 100 18.92 -13.78 11.93
C ALA A 100 18.01 -14.24 10.78
N MET A 101 16.79 -13.69 10.72
CA MET A 101 15.89 -13.85 9.61
C MET A 101 16.19 -12.81 8.53
N THR A 102 16.21 -13.24 7.26
CA THR A 102 16.28 -12.30 6.13
C THR A 102 14.96 -11.51 5.99
N PHE A 103 15.02 -10.33 5.38
CA PHE A 103 13.81 -9.58 5.08
C PHE A 103 12.81 -10.38 4.25
N ARG A 104 13.28 -11.14 3.26
CA ARG A 104 12.43 -11.99 2.43
C ARG A 104 11.71 -13.05 3.27
N ALA A 105 12.43 -13.75 4.14
CA ALA A 105 11.82 -14.73 5.02
C ALA A 105 10.80 -14.11 5.98
N CYS A 106 11.09 -12.91 6.54
CA CYS A 106 10.12 -12.15 7.32
C CYS A 106 8.89 -11.75 6.50
N SER A 107 9.09 -11.31 5.26
CA SER A 107 8.00 -10.94 4.35
C SER A 107 7.08 -12.13 4.04
N ASP A 108 7.66 -13.28 3.71
CA ASP A 108 6.91 -14.50 3.40
C ASP A 108 6.11 -14.97 4.62
N ALA A 109 6.70 -14.93 5.83
CA ALA A 109 6.04 -15.26 7.08
C ALA A 109 4.92 -14.26 7.44
N TYR A 110 5.16 -12.95 7.23
CA TYR A 110 4.14 -11.91 7.39
C TYR A 110 2.95 -12.15 6.47
N ILE A 111 3.21 -12.36 5.18
CA ILE A 111 2.18 -12.64 4.17
C ILE A 111 1.39 -13.90 4.54
N ALA A 112 2.08 -14.97 4.93
CA ALA A 112 1.43 -16.22 5.33
C ALA A 112 0.48 -16.04 6.52
N SER A 113 0.88 -15.25 7.52
CA SER A 113 0.08 -14.99 8.74
C SER A 113 -1.11 -14.05 8.49
N HIS A 114 -1.05 -13.16 7.49
CA HIS A 114 -2.08 -12.13 7.26
C HIS A 114 -2.99 -12.41 6.07
N LYS A 115 -2.58 -13.28 5.13
CA LYS A 115 -3.33 -13.55 3.88
C LYS A 115 -4.78 -14.00 4.10
N ALA A 116 -5.06 -14.72 5.19
CA ALA A 116 -6.41 -15.15 5.53
C ALA A 116 -7.38 -13.96 5.80
N GLY A 117 -6.85 -12.83 6.28
CA GLY A 117 -7.62 -11.60 6.49
C GLY A 117 -7.78 -10.73 5.24
N TRP A 118 -7.13 -11.07 4.12
CA TRP A 118 -7.20 -10.26 2.90
C TRP A 118 -8.40 -10.63 2.05
N ARG A 119 -9.24 -9.64 1.80
CA ARG A 119 -10.51 -9.81 1.06
C ARG A 119 -10.35 -10.20 -0.41
N SER A 120 -9.20 -9.95 -1.03
CA SER A 120 -9.00 -10.17 -2.46
C SER A 120 -7.71 -10.94 -2.74
N PRO A 121 -7.76 -12.01 -3.55
CA PRO A 121 -6.57 -12.69 -4.05
C PRO A 121 -5.57 -11.75 -4.76
N LYS A 122 -6.08 -10.67 -5.38
CA LYS A 122 -5.24 -9.63 -6.01
C LYS A 122 -4.34 -8.92 -5.01
N SER A 123 -4.70 -8.90 -3.71
CA SER A 123 -3.85 -8.29 -2.68
C SER A 123 -2.55 -9.07 -2.53
N LEU A 124 -2.60 -10.41 -2.51
CA LEU A 124 -1.41 -11.27 -2.44
C LEU A 124 -0.47 -11.01 -3.62
N THR A 125 -0.98 -11.11 -4.85
CA THR A 125 -0.21 -10.85 -6.07
C THR A 125 0.40 -9.44 -6.07
N ALA A 126 -0.34 -8.43 -5.57
CA ALA A 126 0.17 -7.07 -5.48
C ALA A 126 1.29 -6.92 -4.43
N TRP A 127 1.20 -7.62 -3.29
CA TRP A 127 2.25 -7.62 -2.28
C TRP A 127 3.53 -8.28 -2.84
N GLU A 128 3.44 -9.50 -3.31
CA GLU A 128 4.55 -10.26 -3.86
C GLU A 128 5.21 -9.55 -5.05
N GLY A 129 4.38 -9.08 -6.00
CA GLY A 129 4.87 -8.41 -7.20
C GLY A 129 5.63 -7.12 -6.90
N THR A 130 5.14 -6.27 -5.98
CA THR A 130 5.83 -5.01 -5.68
C THR A 130 7.05 -5.20 -4.77
N LEU A 131 7.00 -6.11 -3.81
CA LEU A 131 8.18 -6.44 -3.01
C LEU A 131 9.26 -7.09 -3.88
N GLY A 132 8.87 -7.98 -4.79
CA GLY A 132 9.77 -8.61 -5.76
C GLY A 132 10.44 -7.61 -6.69
N ALA A 133 9.67 -6.64 -7.19
CA ALA A 133 10.18 -5.67 -8.15
C ALA A 133 11.09 -4.59 -7.51
N TYR A 134 10.78 -4.13 -6.30
CA TYR A 134 11.39 -2.92 -5.76
C TYR A 134 12.20 -3.12 -4.48
N VAL A 135 11.90 -4.16 -3.70
CA VAL A 135 12.49 -4.33 -2.35
C VAL A 135 13.50 -5.47 -2.30
N TYR A 136 13.13 -6.64 -2.77
CA TYR A 136 14.01 -7.82 -2.70
C TYR A 136 15.34 -7.65 -3.43
N PRO A 137 15.44 -6.97 -4.58
CA PRO A 137 16.73 -6.72 -5.23
C PRO A 137 17.69 -5.88 -4.38
N VAL A 138 17.15 -5.04 -3.46
CA VAL A 138 17.96 -4.12 -2.65
C VAL A 138 18.38 -4.77 -1.32
N PHE A 139 17.43 -5.33 -0.57
CA PHE A 139 17.72 -5.88 0.75
C PHE A 139 16.95 -7.17 1.10
N GLY A 140 16.35 -7.84 0.14
CA GLY A 140 15.62 -9.09 0.41
C GLY A 140 16.43 -10.17 1.08
N ALA A 141 17.72 -10.29 0.74
CA ALA A 141 18.64 -11.28 1.29
C ALA A 141 19.33 -10.84 2.60
N LEU A 142 19.20 -9.57 2.97
CA LEU A 142 19.84 -9.05 4.18
C LEU A 142 19.08 -9.46 5.45
N PRO A 143 19.77 -9.66 6.57
CA PRO A 143 19.11 -9.84 7.87
C PRO A 143 18.19 -8.66 8.17
N VAL A 144 16.99 -8.94 8.67
CA VAL A 144 15.97 -7.90 8.93
C VAL A 144 16.44 -6.86 9.95
N GLN A 145 17.36 -7.25 10.86
CA GLN A 145 18.00 -6.37 11.82
C GLN A 145 18.95 -5.34 11.16
N ALA A 146 19.56 -5.68 10.03
CA ALA A 146 20.51 -4.83 9.33
C ALA A 146 19.87 -3.77 8.43
N ILE A 147 18.53 -3.78 8.32
CA ILE A 147 17.81 -2.83 7.45
C ILE A 147 17.70 -1.48 8.15
N ASP A 148 18.32 -0.50 7.53
CA ASP A 148 18.35 0.90 7.96
C ASP A 148 17.58 1.83 7.01
N THR A 149 17.58 3.12 7.32
CA THR A 149 16.92 4.16 6.51
C THR A 149 17.52 4.27 5.12
N ALA A 150 18.83 4.10 4.97
CA ALA A 150 19.51 4.22 3.68
C ALA A 150 19.08 3.11 2.71
N LEU A 151 18.92 1.89 3.20
CA LEU A 151 18.42 0.75 2.40
C LEU A 151 16.94 0.95 2.01
N VAL A 152 16.10 1.43 2.93
CA VAL A 152 14.70 1.71 2.63
C VAL A 152 14.57 2.80 1.58
N THR A 153 15.27 3.93 1.73
CA THR A 153 15.25 5.02 0.75
C THR A 153 15.79 4.57 -0.61
N LYS A 154 16.87 3.81 -0.64
CA LYS A 154 17.41 3.23 -1.87
C LYS A 154 16.39 2.39 -2.66
N ALA A 155 15.50 1.69 -1.96
CA ALA A 155 14.47 0.86 -2.61
C ALA A 155 13.29 1.69 -3.15
N ILE A 156 12.91 2.79 -2.47
CA ILE A 156 11.68 3.52 -2.78
C ILE A 156 11.90 4.83 -3.52
N GLU A 157 13.06 5.49 -3.36
CA GLU A 157 13.37 6.80 -3.95
C GLU A 157 13.31 6.79 -5.48
N PRO A 158 13.82 5.78 -6.21
CA PRO A 158 13.73 5.74 -7.67
C PRO A 158 12.31 5.80 -8.21
N ILE A 159 11.35 5.28 -7.44
CA ILE A 159 9.92 5.24 -7.82
C ILE A 159 9.10 6.32 -7.12
N TRP A 160 9.69 7.14 -6.25
CA TRP A 160 8.96 8.11 -5.45
C TRP A 160 8.36 9.24 -6.29
N THR A 161 9.10 9.68 -7.32
CA THR A 161 8.67 10.73 -8.25
C THR A 161 7.84 10.20 -9.41
N GLU A 162 8.22 9.05 -9.97
CA GLU A 162 7.54 8.48 -11.14
C GLU A 162 6.20 7.82 -10.80
N LYS A 163 6.17 7.06 -9.68
CA LYS A 163 5.04 6.22 -9.26
C LYS A 163 4.71 6.43 -7.77
N PRO A 164 4.38 7.67 -7.34
CA PRO A 164 4.27 8.03 -5.92
C PRO A 164 3.27 7.19 -5.13
N GLU A 165 2.15 6.77 -5.75
CA GLU A 165 1.17 5.88 -5.12
C GLU A 165 1.76 4.48 -4.88
N THR A 166 2.49 3.94 -5.86
CA THR A 166 3.16 2.64 -5.73
C THR A 166 4.26 2.72 -4.68
N ALA A 167 5.10 3.74 -4.72
CA ALA A 167 6.17 3.96 -3.76
C ALA A 167 5.64 4.07 -2.31
N SER A 168 4.57 4.85 -2.11
CA SER A 168 3.91 4.97 -0.80
C SER A 168 3.36 3.63 -0.30
N ARG A 169 2.79 2.80 -1.18
CA ARG A 169 2.31 1.46 -0.83
C ARG A 169 3.46 0.50 -0.52
N VAL A 170 4.53 0.53 -1.31
CA VAL A 170 5.75 -0.29 -1.07
C VAL A 170 6.33 0.07 0.29
N ARG A 171 6.51 1.37 0.59
CA ARG A 171 6.96 1.85 1.89
C ARG A 171 6.08 1.30 3.03
N GLY A 172 4.75 1.44 2.93
CA GLY A 172 3.84 0.94 3.94
C GLY A 172 3.91 -0.59 4.14
N ARG A 173 4.17 -1.36 3.08
CA ARG A 173 4.40 -2.80 3.17
C ARG A 173 5.70 -3.13 3.91
N VAL A 174 6.79 -2.42 3.57
CA VAL A 174 8.07 -2.55 4.28
C VAL A 174 7.90 -2.21 5.76
N GLU A 175 7.22 -1.10 6.06
CA GLU A 175 6.91 -0.69 7.43
C GLU A 175 6.18 -1.79 8.21
N SER A 176 5.11 -2.35 7.63
CA SER A 176 4.33 -3.43 8.27
C SER A 176 5.15 -4.70 8.53
N ILE A 177 6.02 -5.09 7.59
CA ILE A 177 6.90 -6.27 7.75
C ILE A 177 7.92 -6.02 8.85
N LEU A 178 8.54 -4.83 8.90
CA LEU A 178 9.52 -4.48 9.91
C LEU A 178 8.91 -4.37 11.30
N ASP A 179 7.70 -3.82 11.43
CA ASP A 179 6.95 -3.79 12.69
C ASP A 179 6.62 -5.21 13.18
N TRP A 180 6.17 -6.08 12.26
CA TRP A 180 5.93 -7.48 12.56
C TRP A 180 7.22 -8.20 13.01
N ALA A 181 8.34 -7.94 12.34
CA ALA A 181 9.64 -8.49 12.72
C ALA A 181 10.08 -8.02 14.10
N THR A 182 9.81 -6.75 14.45
CA THR A 182 10.06 -6.20 15.78
C THR A 182 9.21 -6.90 16.84
N ALA A 183 7.90 -7.06 16.58
CA ALA A 183 6.97 -7.75 17.48
C ALA A 183 7.34 -9.22 17.70
N ARG A 184 7.99 -9.86 16.71
CA ARG A 184 8.51 -11.24 16.80
C ARG A 184 9.90 -11.35 17.42
N GLY A 185 10.55 -10.24 17.75
CA GLY A 185 11.90 -10.21 18.30
C GLY A 185 13.03 -10.51 17.30
N TYR A 186 12.72 -10.50 15.98
CA TYR A 186 13.73 -10.67 14.92
C TYR A 186 14.51 -9.38 14.64
N ARG A 187 14.01 -8.26 15.15
CA ARG A 187 14.55 -6.92 14.99
C ARG A 187 14.33 -6.11 16.26
N GLN A 188 15.25 -5.17 16.53
CA GLN A 188 15.16 -4.18 17.60
C GLN A 188 15.35 -2.77 17.05
N GLY A 189 14.94 -1.77 17.82
CA GLY A 189 15.05 -0.37 17.46
C GLY A 189 13.85 0.13 16.64
N GLU A 190 13.91 1.40 16.24
CA GLU A 190 12.86 2.08 15.49
C GLU A 190 12.71 1.55 14.06
N ASN A 191 11.52 1.69 13.51
CA ASN A 191 11.22 1.27 12.15
C ASN A 191 11.74 2.29 11.12
N PRO A 192 12.75 1.95 10.30
CA PRO A 192 13.34 2.86 9.31
C PRO A 192 12.39 3.18 8.14
N ALA A 193 11.29 2.46 7.99
CA ALA A 193 10.27 2.73 6.98
C ALA A 193 9.11 3.61 7.52
N ARG A 194 9.17 4.04 8.79
CA ARG A 194 8.17 4.93 9.40
C ARG A 194 8.08 6.24 8.62
N TRP A 195 6.84 6.66 8.30
CA TRP A 195 6.64 7.91 7.57
C TRP A 195 6.74 9.12 8.49
N ARG A 196 5.84 9.22 9.49
CA ARG A 196 5.73 10.39 10.36
C ARG A 196 6.95 10.54 11.25
N GLY A 197 7.53 11.74 11.24
CA GLY A 197 8.68 12.08 12.07
C GLY A 197 9.98 11.42 11.61
N HIS A 198 10.02 10.77 10.43
CA HIS A 198 11.20 10.11 9.90
C HIS A 198 11.32 10.32 8.38
N LEU A 199 10.74 9.46 7.53
CA LEU A 199 10.88 9.58 6.08
C LEU A 199 10.18 10.82 5.51
N ASP A 200 9.23 11.41 6.20
CA ASP A 200 8.61 12.69 5.85
C ASP A 200 9.58 13.89 5.92
N LYS A 201 10.77 13.71 6.51
CA LYS A 201 11.87 14.69 6.51
C LYS A 201 12.84 14.50 5.35
N LEU A 202 12.87 13.29 4.78
CA LEU A 202 13.79 12.92 3.71
C LEU A 202 13.13 12.97 2.32
N LEU A 203 11.84 12.66 2.25
CA LEU A 203 11.10 12.56 1.00
C LEU A 203 9.93 13.57 0.97
N PRO A 204 9.65 14.20 -0.18
CA PRO A 204 8.52 15.09 -0.31
C PRO A 204 7.20 14.33 -0.17
N LYS A 205 6.17 14.97 0.37
CA LYS A 205 4.81 14.39 0.43
C LYS A 205 4.34 14.03 -0.98
N LYS A 206 3.79 12.81 -1.17
CA LYS A 206 3.29 12.33 -2.47
C LYS A 206 2.32 13.30 -3.16
N THR A 207 1.49 14.02 -2.39
CA THR A 207 0.56 15.04 -2.91
C THR A 207 1.24 16.29 -3.46
N LYS A 208 2.50 16.54 -3.05
CA LYS A 208 3.34 17.62 -3.62
C LYS A 208 4.09 17.14 -4.87
N VAL A 209 4.40 15.83 -4.96
CA VAL A 209 5.08 15.23 -6.11
C VAL A 209 4.12 15.12 -7.29
N ARG A 210 2.91 14.63 -7.04
CA ARG A 210 1.86 14.53 -8.05
C ARG A 210 0.53 14.95 -7.44
N ARG A 211 -0.12 15.93 -8.06
CA ARG A 211 -1.49 16.27 -7.72
C ARG A 211 -2.37 15.05 -7.97
N VAL A 212 -3.33 14.84 -7.06
CA VAL A 212 -4.34 13.81 -7.26
C VAL A 212 -5.19 14.25 -8.47
N GLU A 213 -4.95 13.65 -9.62
CA GLU A 213 -5.84 13.78 -10.76
C GLU A 213 -7.03 12.87 -10.52
N HIS A 214 -8.22 13.44 -10.48
CA HIS A 214 -9.45 12.65 -10.47
C HIS A 214 -9.55 11.85 -11.78
N HIS A 215 -10.20 10.70 -11.74
CA HIS A 215 -10.46 9.94 -12.95
C HIS A 215 -11.16 10.84 -13.95
N ALA A 216 -10.64 10.92 -15.17
CA ALA A 216 -11.26 11.68 -16.23
C ALA A 216 -12.69 11.20 -16.41
N ALA A 217 -13.63 12.11 -16.23
CA ALA A 217 -15.06 11.89 -16.27
C ALA A 217 -15.67 12.67 -17.44
N LEU A 218 -16.64 12.08 -18.10
CA LEU A 218 -17.44 12.79 -19.08
C LEU A 218 -18.30 13.85 -18.36
N PRO A 219 -18.30 15.13 -18.80
CA PRO A 219 -19.26 16.09 -18.30
C PRO A 219 -20.68 15.53 -18.40
N TYR A 220 -21.46 15.54 -17.33
CA TYR A 220 -22.78 14.91 -17.31
C TYR A 220 -23.71 15.46 -18.40
N ARG A 221 -23.52 16.71 -18.83
CA ARG A 221 -24.30 17.34 -19.91
C ARG A 221 -24.11 16.65 -21.27
N GLU A 222 -23.01 15.97 -21.48
CA GLU A 222 -22.68 15.26 -22.71
C GLU A 222 -23.15 13.80 -22.71
N ILE A 223 -23.68 13.30 -21.56
CA ILE A 223 -23.99 11.88 -21.39
C ILE A 223 -25.04 11.38 -22.42
N GLY A 224 -26.03 12.17 -22.75
CA GLY A 224 -27.06 11.78 -23.73
C GLY A 224 -26.49 11.54 -25.12
N ALA A 225 -25.64 12.46 -25.62
CA ALA A 225 -24.97 12.29 -26.91
C ALA A 225 -24.03 11.07 -26.88
N PHE A 226 -23.26 10.93 -25.80
CA PHE A 226 -22.37 9.78 -25.61
C PHE A 226 -23.16 8.45 -25.62
N MET A 227 -24.26 8.37 -24.90
CA MET A 227 -25.12 7.16 -24.88
C MET A 227 -25.68 6.83 -26.24
N THR A 228 -26.05 7.82 -27.06
CA THR A 228 -26.50 7.64 -28.43
C THR A 228 -25.41 6.99 -29.30
N GLU A 229 -24.19 7.44 -29.21
CA GLU A 229 -23.04 6.83 -29.89
C GLU A 229 -22.72 5.44 -29.37
N LEU A 230 -22.78 5.24 -28.04
CA LEU A 230 -22.51 3.97 -27.39
C LEU A 230 -23.55 2.90 -27.78
N HIS A 231 -24.82 3.28 -28.03
CA HIS A 231 -25.86 2.35 -28.51
C HIS A 231 -25.53 1.75 -29.88
N ARG A 232 -24.83 2.48 -30.74
CA ARG A 232 -24.38 2.03 -32.05
C ARG A 232 -23.21 1.05 -31.99
N GLN A 233 -22.55 0.97 -30.83
CA GLN A 233 -21.40 0.03 -30.63
C GLN A 233 -21.93 -1.38 -30.38
N GLU A 234 -21.26 -2.37 -30.96
CA GLU A 234 -21.60 -3.78 -30.84
C GLU A 234 -20.72 -4.50 -29.78
N GLY A 235 -21.19 -5.67 -29.37
CA GLY A 235 -20.50 -6.60 -28.52
C GLY A 235 -20.71 -6.35 -27.02
N PHE A 236 -20.35 -7.37 -26.22
CA PHE A 236 -20.59 -7.38 -24.77
C PHE A 236 -19.88 -6.23 -24.01
N GLY A 237 -18.74 -5.73 -24.52
CA GLY A 237 -18.06 -4.58 -23.92
C GLY A 237 -18.88 -3.31 -23.95
N ALA A 238 -19.60 -3.06 -25.06
CA ALA A 238 -20.48 -1.91 -25.21
C ALA A 238 -21.73 -2.05 -24.32
N ARG A 239 -22.36 -3.22 -24.32
CA ARG A 239 -23.54 -3.49 -23.47
C ARG A 239 -23.19 -3.42 -21.97
N ALA A 240 -22.02 -3.93 -21.57
CA ALA A 240 -21.54 -3.82 -20.20
C ALA A 240 -21.26 -2.36 -19.79
N LEU A 241 -20.74 -1.53 -20.71
CA LEU A 241 -20.52 -0.12 -20.45
C LEU A 241 -21.85 0.64 -20.30
N GLN A 242 -22.82 0.39 -21.17
CA GLN A 242 -24.18 0.94 -21.05
C GLN A 242 -24.79 0.57 -19.69
N PHE A 243 -24.73 -0.71 -19.33
CA PHE A 243 -25.24 -1.20 -18.06
C PHE A 243 -24.55 -0.56 -16.87
N ALA A 244 -23.21 -0.44 -16.91
CA ALA A 244 -22.44 0.20 -15.85
C ALA A 244 -22.81 1.69 -15.67
N ILE A 245 -23.06 2.42 -16.76
CA ILE A 245 -23.49 3.82 -16.73
C ILE A 245 -24.89 3.93 -16.12
N LEU A 246 -25.86 3.15 -16.63
CA LEU A 246 -27.25 3.20 -16.19
C LEU A 246 -27.45 2.78 -14.75
N THR A 247 -26.61 1.89 -14.22
CA THR A 247 -26.65 1.41 -12.82
C THR A 247 -25.67 2.11 -11.90
N ALA A 248 -24.84 3.01 -12.43
CA ALA A 248 -23.71 3.64 -11.72
C ALA A 248 -22.80 2.62 -10.99
N ALA A 249 -22.74 1.37 -11.47
CA ALA A 249 -21.98 0.27 -10.87
C ALA A 249 -20.47 0.42 -11.09
N ARG A 250 -19.67 -0.21 -10.20
CA ARG A 250 -18.21 -0.30 -10.44
C ARG A 250 -17.91 -1.27 -11.58
N THR A 251 -16.80 -1.01 -12.28
CA THR A 251 -16.34 -1.87 -13.39
C THR A 251 -16.38 -3.36 -13.04
N GLY A 252 -15.84 -3.74 -11.88
CA GLY A 252 -15.82 -5.15 -11.47
C GLY A 252 -17.19 -5.72 -11.10
N GLU A 253 -18.12 -4.88 -10.64
CA GLU A 253 -19.48 -5.27 -10.32
C GLU A 253 -20.25 -5.54 -11.63
N ALA A 254 -20.15 -4.64 -12.61
CA ALA A 254 -20.80 -4.78 -13.90
C ALA A 254 -20.24 -5.96 -14.73
N ILE A 255 -18.90 -6.12 -14.80
CA ILE A 255 -18.28 -7.22 -15.55
C ILE A 255 -18.68 -8.58 -15.00
N GLY A 256 -18.64 -8.73 -13.69
CA GLY A 256 -18.88 -10.02 -13.03
C GLY A 256 -20.35 -10.32 -12.75
N VAL A 257 -21.29 -9.56 -13.33
CA VAL A 257 -22.72 -9.76 -13.09
C VAL A 257 -23.22 -11.09 -13.61
N ARG A 258 -24.04 -11.78 -12.82
CA ARG A 258 -24.63 -13.08 -13.16
C ARG A 258 -26.13 -12.98 -13.31
N TRP A 259 -26.71 -13.85 -14.13
CA TRP A 259 -28.15 -13.91 -14.35
C TRP A 259 -28.97 -14.20 -13.09
N GLU A 260 -28.43 -14.99 -12.17
CA GLU A 260 -29.05 -15.35 -10.89
C GLU A 260 -29.16 -14.18 -9.89
N GLU A 261 -28.44 -13.08 -10.14
CA GLU A 261 -28.44 -11.90 -9.27
C GLU A 261 -29.63 -10.97 -9.50
N PHE A 262 -30.47 -11.27 -10.51
CA PHE A 262 -31.60 -10.43 -10.91
C PHE A 262 -32.94 -10.98 -10.45
N ASP A 263 -33.72 -10.12 -9.85
CA ASP A 263 -35.17 -10.26 -9.73
C ASP A 263 -35.83 -9.29 -10.74
N ILE A 264 -36.24 -9.84 -11.88
CA ILE A 264 -36.80 -9.01 -12.97
C ILE A 264 -38.19 -8.46 -12.60
N ALA A 265 -38.99 -9.22 -11.86
CA ALA A 265 -40.32 -8.78 -11.42
C ALA A 265 -40.21 -7.59 -10.46
N GLU A 266 -39.27 -7.65 -9.51
CA GLU A 266 -38.99 -6.57 -8.58
C GLU A 266 -38.06 -5.49 -9.16
N ARG A 267 -37.60 -5.65 -10.41
CA ARG A 267 -36.68 -4.72 -11.09
C ARG A 267 -35.44 -4.45 -10.22
N LEU A 268 -34.82 -5.51 -9.77
CA LEU A 268 -33.77 -5.49 -8.76
C LEU A 268 -32.56 -6.31 -9.22
N TRP A 269 -31.39 -5.71 -9.09
CA TRP A 269 -30.12 -6.42 -9.13
C TRP A 269 -29.52 -6.45 -7.73
N THR A 270 -29.21 -7.65 -7.21
CA THR A 270 -28.55 -7.83 -5.91
C THR A 270 -27.12 -8.27 -6.10
N VAL A 271 -26.16 -7.35 -5.89
CA VAL A 271 -24.73 -7.67 -5.92
C VAL A 271 -24.38 -8.36 -4.60
N PRO A 272 -23.88 -9.62 -4.63
CA PRO A 272 -23.56 -10.36 -3.42
C PRO A 272 -22.36 -9.75 -2.67
N ALA A 273 -22.30 -10.01 -1.35
CA ALA A 273 -21.34 -9.39 -0.45
C ALA A 273 -19.87 -9.66 -0.84
N GLU A 274 -19.58 -10.84 -1.36
CA GLU A 274 -18.26 -11.32 -1.79
C GLU A 274 -17.68 -10.47 -2.95
N ARG A 275 -18.57 -9.91 -3.78
CA ARG A 275 -18.19 -9.06 -4.91
C ARG A 275 -18.12 -7.58 -4.54
N MET A 276 -18.64 -7.20 -3.37
CA MET A 276 -18.67 -5.81 -2.91
C MET A 276 -17.42 -5.44 -2.13
N LYS A 277 -16.83 -4.26 -2.44
CA LYS A 277 -15.66 -3.73 -1.71
C LYS A 277 -15.91 -3.60 -0.20
N ALA A 278 -17.15 -3.27 0.20
CA ALA A 278 -17.52 -3.12 1.61
C ALA A 278 -17.88 -4.46 2.30
N GLY A 279 -17.95 -5.58 1.56
CA GLY A 279 -18.34 -6.88 2.11
C GLY A 279 -19.79 -6.94 2.58
N LYS A 280 -20.67 -6.11 2.03
CA LYS A 280 -22.11 -6.10 2.27
C LYS A 280 -22.84 -6.18 0.95
N LYS A 281 -23.91 -6.98 0.88
CA LYS A 281 -24.78 -7.05 -0.31
C LYS A 281 -25.29 -5.67 -0.69
N HIS A 282 -25.35 -5.39 -1.99
CA HIS A 282 -25.84 -4.11 -2.51
C HIS A 282 -27.01 -4.34 -3.45
N ARG A 283 -28.12 -3.69 -3.17
CA ARG A 283 -29.36 -3.74 -3.97
C ARG A 283 -29.34 -2.56 -4.94
N VAL A 284 -29.39 -2.83 -6.23
CA VAL A 284 -29.40 -1.82 -7.32
C VAL A 284 -30.77 -1.84 -7.99
N PRO A 285 -31.56 -0.76 -7.91
CA PRO A 285 -32.81 -0.68 -8.66
C PRO A 285 -32.52 -0.55 -10.16
N LEU A 286 -33.26 -1.27 -10.97
CA LEU A 286 -33.10 -1.29 -12.43
C LEU A 286 -34.16 -0.39 -13.09
N SER A 287 -33.70 0.57 -13.89
CA SER A 287 -34.52 1.37 -14.80
C SER A 287 -34.94 0.53 -16.00
N ASP A 288 -35.96 0.99 -16.74
CA ASP A 288 -36.42 0.35 -17.99
C ASP A 288 -35.27 0.17 -18.98
N ALA A 289 -34.42 1.17 -19.14
CA ALA A 289 -33.28 1.11 -20.05
C ALA A 289 -32.25 0.03 -19.62
N ALA A 290 -32.04 -0.17 -18.31
CA ALA A 290 -31.14 -1.23 -17.79
C ALA A 290 -31.78 -2.61 -18.00
N LEU A 291 -33.08 -2.76 -17.79
CA LEU A 291 -33.82 -3.99 -18.03
C LEU A 291 -33.79 -4.37 -19.52
N ALA A 292 -34.02 -3.42 -20.41
CA ALA A 292 -33.98 -3.65 -21.86
C ALA A 292 -32.63 -4.25 -22.33
N ILE A 293 -31.52 -3.86 -21.72
CA ILE A 293 -30.22 -4.48 -22.02
C ILE A 293 -30.24 -5.97 -21.65
N LEU A 294 -30.78 -6.32 -20.49
CA LEU A 294 -30.86 -7.71 -20.03
C LEU A 294 -31.79 -8.56 -20.90
N GLU A 295 -32.96 -8.01 -21.23
CA GLU A 295 -33.93 -8.67 -22.09
C GLU A 295 -33.37 -8.94 -23.48
N ASN A 296 -32.68 -7.98 -24.09
CA ASN A 296 -32.03 -8.13 -25.39
C ASN A 296 -30.88 -9.18 -25.37
N LEU A 297 -30.21 -9.36 -24.24
CA LEU A 297 -29.13 -10.35 -24.10
C LEU A 297 -29.65 -11.75 -23.72
N ARG A 298 -30.83 -11.85 -23.15
CA ARG A 298 -31.36 -13.11 -22.61
C ARG A 298 -31.49 -14.23 -23.68
N PRO A 299 -31.92 -13.99 -24.91
CA PRO A 299 -31.98 -15.01 -25.96
C PRO A 299 -30.61 -15.60 -26.32
N ALA A 300 -29.57 -14.79 -26.21
CA ALA A 300 -28.18 -15.17 -26.51
C ALA A 300 -27.40 -15.60 -25.27
N ARG A 301 -28.07 -15.97 -24.16
CA ARG A 301 -27.44 -16.36 -22.91
C ARG A 301 -26.51 -17.56 -23.09
N GLN A 302 -25.23 -17.36 -22.69
CA GLN A 302 -24.20 -18.40 -22.67
C GLN A 302 -23.65 -18.50 -21.24
N GLY A 303 -24.14 -19.47 -20.48
CA GLY A 303 -23.68 -19.70 -19.10
C GLY A 303 -24.26 -18.70 -18.08
N ASP A 304 -23.50 -18.49 -17.00
CA ASP A 304 -23.96 -17.75 -15.82
C ASP A 304 -23.82 -16.24 -15.93
N TYR A 305 -22.82 -15.76 -16.69
CA TYR A 305 -22.51 -14.33 -16.79
C TYR A 305 -23.41 -13.65 -17.82
N VAL A 306 -23.86 -12.43 -17.49
CA VAL A 306 -24.62 -11.57 -18.43
C VAL A 306 -23.73 -11.12 -19.59
N PHE A 307 -22.46 -10.86 -19.31
CA PHE A 307 -21.44 -10.46 -20.28
C PHE A 307 -20.34 -11.53 -20.35
N PRO A 308 -20.56 -12.63 -21.11
CA PRO A 308 -19.61 -13.70 -21.22
C PRO A 308 -18.34 -13.25 -21.97
N GLY A 309 -17.20 -13.77 -21.55
CA GLY A 309 -15.92 -13.57 -22.22
C GLY A 309 -15.62 -14.63 -23.28
N GLY A 310 -14.50 -14.50 -23.96
CA GLY A 310 -14.07 -15.49 -24.97
C GLY A 310 -13.54 -16.81 -24.38
N ARG A 311 -13.54 -16.99 -23.06
CA ARG A 311 -13.21 -18.24 -22.38
C ARG A 311 -14.43 -18.74 -21.64
N ASP A 312 -14.75 -20.01 -21.79
CA ASP A 312 -15.89 -20.63 -21.11
C ASP A 312 -15.88 -20.40 -19.60
N GLY A 313 -17.05 -20.11 -19.05
CA GLY A 313 -17.21 -19.86 -17.62
C GLY A 313 -16.49 -18.62 -17.09
N ARG A 314 -16.09 -17.70 -17.95
CA ARG A 314 -15.46 -16.42 -17.56
C ARG A 314 -16.22 -15.22 -18.10
N PRO A 315 -16.30 -14.13 -17.35
CA PRO A 315 -16.86 -12.87 -17.86
C PRO A 315 -15.89 -12.18 -18.81
N ILE A 316 -16.34 -11.10 -19.48
CA ILE A 316 -15.48 -10.22 -20.26
C ILE A 316 -14.29 -9.72 -19.43
N SER A 317 -13.21 -9.35 -20.10
CA SER A 317 -12.01 -8.83 -19.44
C SER A 317 -12.26 -7.45 -18.82
N ASN A 318 -11.45 -7.07 -17.83
CA ASN A 318 -11.46 -5.71 -17.25
C ASN A 318 -11.21 -4.60 -18.28
N MET A 319 -10.60 -4.95 -19.41
CA MET A 319 -10.29 -4.01 -20.49
C MET A 319 -11.42 -3.85 -21.51
N ALA A 320 -12.42 -4.74 -21.52
CA ALA A 320 -13.43 -4.76 -22.56
C ALA A 320 -14.19 -3.42 -22.71
N MET A 321 -14.68 -2.85 -21.60
CA MET A 321 -15.35 -1.54 -21.62
C MET A 321 -14.40 -0.41 -21.99
N MET A 322 -13.14 -0.45 -21.52
CA MET A 322 -12.13 0.55 -21.89
C MET A 322 -11.77 0.48 -23.37
N MET A 323 -11.71 -0.73 -23.95
CA MET A 323 -11.50 -0.90 -25.39
C MET A 323 -12.67 -0.38 -26.20
N THR A 324 -13.91 -0.46 -25.69
CA THR A 324 -15.06 0.20 -26.31
C THR A 324 -14.88 1.71 -26.34
N LEU A 325 -14.50 2.34 -25.21
CA LEU A 325 -14.20 3.78 -25.17
C LEU A 325 -13.13 4.17 -26.20
N ARG A 326 -12.05 3.40 -26.30
CA ARG A 326 -10.98 3.66 -27.29
C ARG A 326 -11.46 3.56 -28.72
N ARG A 327 -12.31 2.58 -29.06
CA ARG A 327 -12.91 2.44 -30.41
C ARG A 327 -13.83 3.61 -30.76
N MET A 328 -14.49 4.20 -29.76
CA MET A 328 -15.28 5.41 -29.89
C MET A 328 -14.44 6.71 -29.95
N GLY A 329 -13.10 6.60 -29.97
CA GLY A 329 -12.22 7.78 -29.91
C GLY A 329 -12.18 8.48 -28.56
N ARG A 330 -12.76 7.87 -27.50
CA ARG A 330 -12.85 8.42 -26.15
C ARG A 330 -11.88 7.73 -25.18
N GLY A 331 -10.64 7.56 -25.59
CA GLY A 331 -9.58 7.05 -24.77
C GLY A 331 -9.16 7.98 -23.63
N ASP A 332 -9.60 9.22 -23.65
CA ASP A 332 -9.51 10.23 -22.61
C ASP A 332 -10.34 9.88 -21.36
N LEU A 333 -11.42 9.10 -21.50
CA LEU A 333 -12.35 8.77 -20.44
C LEU A 333 -11.98 7.46 -19.73
N THR A 334 -12.47 7.33 -18.50
CA THR A 334 -12.39 6.08 -17.74
C THR A 334 -13.79 5.56 -17.42
N VAL A 335 -13.98 4.24 -17.38
CA VAL A 335 -15.25 3.63 -16.95
C VAL A 335 -15.66 4.10 -15.55
N HIS A 336 -14.68 4.32 -14.66
CA HIS A 336 -14.95 4.82 -13.32
C HIS A 336 -15.41 6.28 -13.32
N GLY A 337 -14.97 7.09 -14.29
CA GLY A 337 -15.35 8.49 -14.44
C GLY A 337 -16.86 8.70 -14.63
N PHE A 338 -17.57 7.74 -15.24
CA PHE A 338 -19.04 7.84 -15.38
C PHE A 338 -19.79 7.83 -14.03
N ARG A 339 -19.18 7.29 -12.98
CA ARG A 339 -19.76 7.39 -11.64
C ARG A 339 -19.62 8.81 -11.06
N SER A 340 -18.57 9.53 -11.44
CA SER A 340 -18.44 10.96 -11.14
C SER A 340 -19.48 11.76 -11.91
N SER A 341 -19.68 11.49 -13.22
CA SER A 341 -20.73 12.11 -14.02
C SER A 341 -22.13 11.93 -13.41
N PHE A 342 -22.46 10.73 -12.95
CA PHE A 342 -23.70 10.44 -12.22
C PHE A 342 -23.82 11.26 -10.94
N ARG A 343 -22.75 11.30 -10.13
CA ARG A 343 -22.75 12.02 -8.86
C ARG A 343 -22.91 13.52 -9.06
N ASP A 344 -22.18 14.10 -10.03
CA ASP A 344 -22.24 15.52 -10.36
C ASP A 344 -23.64 15.90 -10.88
N TRP A 345 -24.21 15.07 -11.78
CA TRP A 345 -25.58 15.23 -12.23
C TRP A 345 -26.58 15.18 -11.06
N ALA A 346 -26.46 14.19 -10.17
CA ALA A 346 -27.37 14.06 -9.04
C ALA A 346 -27.30 15.29 -8.12
N ALA A 347 -26.11 15.82 -7.89
CA ALA A 347 -25.90 16.99 -7.05
C ALA A 347 -26.40 18.30 -7.69
N GLU A 348 -26.19 18.48 -9.01
CA GLU A 348 -26.45 19.76 -9.68
C GLU A 348 -27.82 19.85 -10.32
N ARG A 349 -28.42 18.71 -10.68
CA ARG A 349 -29.66 18.66 -11.51
C ARG A 349 -30.84 18.02 -10.80
N THR A 350 -30.69 17.60 -9.55
CA THR A 350 -31.79 16.93 -8.83
C THR A 350 -31.97 17.49 -7.42
N GLY A 351 -33.18 17.36 -6.90
CA GLY A 351 -33.49 17.68 -5.50
C GLY A 351 -33.31 16.48 -4.53
N PHE A 352 -32.72 15.38 -4.97
CA PHE A 352 -32.48 14.24 -4.10
C PHE A 352 -31.38 14.56 -3.07
N PRO A 353 -31.56 14.18 -1.80
CA PRO A 353 -30.50 14.29 -0.80
C PRO A 353 -29.22 13.58 -1.28
N SER A 354 -28.06 14.19 -1.00
CA SER A 354 -26.76 13.67 -1.43
C SER A 354 -26.52 12.22 -1.00
N GLU A 355 -27.05 11.83 0.16
CA GLU A 355 -26.99 10.48 0.72
C GLU A 355 -27.64 9.43 -0.20
N VAL A 356 -28.70 9.79 -0.96
CA VAL A 356 -29.35 8.86 -1.89
C VAL A 356 -28.39 8.50 -3.03
N ALA A 357 -27.65 9.50 -3.56
CA ALA A 357 -26.62 9.29 -4.58
C ALA A 357 -25.41 8.50 -4.04
N GLU A 358 -24.94 8.82 -2.83
CA GLU A 358 -23.84 8.08 -2.19
C GLU A 358 -24.22 6.61 -1.94
N MET A 359 -25.46 6.34 -1.53
CA MET A 359 -25.96 4.96 -1.37
C MET A 359 -26.14 4.26 -2.71
N ALA A 360 -26.58 4.95 -3.78
CA ALA A 360 -26.65 4.37 -5.11
C ALA A 360 -25.24 3.97 -5.61
N LEU A 361 -24.23 4.77 -5.28
CA LEU A 361 -22.84 4.49 -5.57
C LEU A 361 -22.22 3.42 -4.65
N ALA A 362 -22.95 2.87 -3.69
CA ALA A 362 -22.41 1.98 -2.65
C ALA A 362 -21.16 2.56 -1.96
N HIS A 363 -21.18 3.87 -1.69
CA HIS A 363 -20.17 4.52 -0.87
C HIS A 363 -20.49 4.28 0.62
N THR A 364 -19.47 4.05 1.42
CA THR A 364 -19.63 3.95 2.87
C THR A 364 -19.81 5.36 3.44
N VAL A 365 -20.89 5.58 4.17
CA VAL A 365 -21.07 6.80 4.96
C VAL A 365 -19.92 6.86 5.96
N SER A 366 -19.14 7.94 5.90
CA SER A 366 -17.92 8.12 6.72
C SER A 366 -18.23 8.33 8.19
N ASP A 367 -19.41 8.85 8.52
CA ASP A 367 -19.83 9.07 9.91
C ASP A 367 -20.31 7.76 10.54
N SER A 368 -19.59 7.34 11.60
CA SER A 368 -19.90 6.13 12.35
C SER A 368 -21.21 6.23 13.11
N VAL A 369 -21.58 7.44 13.56
CA VAL A 369 -22.81 7.72 14.32
C VAL A 369 -24.01 7.63 13.38
N GLU A 370 -23.97 8.31 12.23
CA GLU A 370 -25.03 8.26 11.24
C GLU A 370 -25.26 6.82 10.73
N ARG A 371 -24.19 6.05 10.56
CA ARG A 371 -24.25 4.64 10.15
C ARG A 371 -24.94 3.73 11.17
N ALA A 372 -24.81 4.02 12.48
CA ALA A 372 -25.42 3.24 13.55
C ALA A 372 -26.94 3.45 13.63
N TYR A 373 -27.43 4.66 13.31
CA TYR A 373 -28.85 4.98 13.34
C TYR A 373 -29.62 4.62 12.07
N ARG A 374 -28.90 4.37 10.95
CA ARG A 374 -29.53 4.13 9.66
C ARG A 374 -29.76 2.65 9.40
N ARG A 375 -31.02 2.19 9.55
CA ARG A 375 -31.44 0.79 9.30
C ARG A 375 -31.86 0.52 7.85
N GLY A 376 -32.28 1.52 7.09
CA GLY A 376 -32.78 1.41 5.71
C GLY A 376 -31.73 1.75 4.66
N ASP A 377 -31.92 1.21 3.43
CA ASP A 377 -31.05 1.44 2.27
C ASP A 377 -31.62 2.49 1.27
N LEU A 378 -32.67 3.22 1.65
CA LEU A 378 -33.36 4.23 0.83
C LEU A 378 -33.78 3.71 -0.54
N PHE A 379 -34.15 2.42 -0.65
CA PHE A 379 -34.34 1.74 -1.92
C PHE A 379 -35.33 2.46 -2.87
N GLN A 380 -36.46 2.93 -2.38
CA GLN A 380 -37.46 3.62 -3.19
C GLN A 380 -36.96 4.98 -3.71
N LYS A 381 -36.26 5.76 -2.86
CA LYS A 381 -35.64 7.02 -3.30
C LYS A 381 -34.55 6.76 -4.35
N ARG A 382 -33.75 5.68 -4.17
CA ARG A 382 -32.74 5.28 -5.17
C ARG A 382 -33.39 4.80 -6.46
N ARG A 383 -34.54 4.13 -6.44
CA ARG A 383 -35.29 3.75 -7.63
C ARG A 383 -35.66 4.99 -8.44
N GLN A 384 -36.28 5.99 -7.80
CA GLN A 384 -36.62 7.26 -8.43
C GLN A 384 -35.40 7.98 -9.01
N LEU A 385 -34.27 7.99 -8.27
CA LEU A 385 -33.03 8.59 -8.73
C LEU A 385 -32.48 7.87 -9.98
N MET A 386 -32.47 6.52 -9.98
CA MET A 386 -31.96 5.74 -11.12
C MET A 386 -32.86 5.83 -12.34
N ASP A 387 -34.20 5.92 -12.18
CA ASP A 387 -35.12 6.16 -13.27
C ASP A 387 -34.94 7.58 -13.86
N ALA A 388 -34.75 8.59 -13.03
CA ALA A 388 -34.43 9.95 -13.47
C ALA A 388 -33.08 10.01 -14.20
N TRP A 389 -32.07 9.28 -13.72
CA TRP A 389 -30.77 9.16 -14.40
C TRP A 389 -30.90 8.51 -15.78
N ALA A 390 -31.61 7.41 -15.87
CA ALA A 390 -31.81 6.73 -17.15
C ALA A 390 -32.54 7.60 -18.18
N LYS A 391 -33.56 8.35 -17.74
CA LYS A 391 -34.23 9.35 -18.58
C LYS A 391 -33.30 10.45 -19.07
N PHE A 392 -32.43 10.95 -18.16
CA PHE A 392 -31.42 11.94 -18.51
C PHE A 392 -30.39 11.40 -19.50
N CYS A 393 -29.94 10.15 -19.32
CA CYS A 393 -29.03 9.47 -20.25
C CYS A 393 -29.64 9.26 -21.65
N ALA A 394 -30.96 9.12 -21.76
CA ALA A 394 -31.67 8.93 -23.02
C ALA A 394 -32.06 10.27 -23.71
N ALA A 395 -31.96 11.40 -22.98
CA ALA A 395 -32.36 12.69 -23.54
C ALA A 395 -31.34 13.15 -24.60
N PRO A 396 -31.75 13.46 -25.83
CA PRO A 396 -30.88 14.09 -26.81
C PRO A 396 -30.41 15.44 -26.28
N LEU A 397 -29.21 15.88 -26.71
CA LEU A 397 -28.77 17.26 -26.49
C LEU A 397 -29.84 18.21 -26.97
N VAL A 398 -30.58 18.81 -26.05
CA VAL A 398 -31.39 19.99 -26.39
C VAL A 398 -30.39 21.10 -26.67
N ALA A 399 -30.18 21.44 -27.92
CA ALA A 399 -29.47 22.65 -28.29
C ALA A 399 -30.19 23.80 -27.57
N GLY A 400 -29.62 24.27 -26.49
CA GLY A 400 -30.18 25.36 -25.71
C GLY A 400 -30.26 26.58 -26.60
N ARG A 401 -31.49 27.00 -26.93
CA ARG A 401 -31.73 28.34 -27.45
C ARG A 401 -31.28 29.27 -26.31
N VAL A 402 -30.17 29.94 -26.50
CA VAL A 402 -29.76 31.07 -25.66
C VAL A 402 -30.80 32.14 -25.91
N VAL A 403 -31.79 32.29 -25.04
CA VAL A 403 -32.68 33.46 -25.05
C VAL A 403 -31.90 34.53 -24.31
N PRO A 404 -31.55 35.65 -24.97
CA PRO A 404 -30.90 36.77 -24.30
C PRO A 404 -31.84 37.31 -23.22
N ILE A 405 -31.34 37.55 -22.04
CA ILE A 405 -32.08 38.11 -20.88
C ILE A 405 -32.69 39.50 -21.20
N SER A 406 -32.19 40.19 -22.22
CA SER A 406 -32.69 41.48 -22.67
C SER A 406 -34.06 41.50 -23.36
N ALA A 407 -34.70 40.34 -23.58
CA ALA A 407 -36.05 40.28 -24.23
C ALA A 407 -37.22 40.28 -23.23
N ALA A 408 -36.97 40.36 -21.93
CA ALA A 408 -38.05 40.27 -20.93
C ALA A 408 -38.43 41.61 -20.23
N VAL A 409 -37.99 42.75 -20.78
CA VAL A 409 -38.38 44.07 -20.27
C VAL A 409 -38.92 44.94 -21.41
N THR A 410 -40.08 44.60 -21.93
CA THR A 410 -40.89 45.54 -22.70
C THR A 410 -42.32 45.04 -22.70
N SER A 411 -43.10 45.53 -21.83
CA SER A 411 -44.48 45.96 -21.95
C SER A 411 -45.18 45.95 -20.57
N LEU A 412 -44.97 47.00 -19.81
CA LEU A 412 -46.05 47.46 -18.93
C LEU A 412 -46.87 48.43 -19.77
N PRO A 413 -48.16 48.29 -19.87
CA PRO A 413 -48.98 49.30 -20.53
C PRO A 413 -49.03 50.54 -19.66
N ASP A 414 -48.68 51.69 -20.28
CA ASP A 414 -48.99 53.01 -19.75
C ASP A 414 -50.52 53.11 -19.51
N ASN A 415 -50.87 53.30 -18.29
CA ASN A 415 -52.23 53.71 -17.92
C ASN A 415 -52.20 55.20 -17.54
N PRO A 416 -52.63 56.11 -18.46
CA PRO A 416 -52.76 57.51 -18.10
C PRO A 416 -54.18 57.81 -17.66
N ASP A 417 -54.59 57.50 -16.42
CA ASP A 417 -55.80 58.09 -15.86
C ASP A 417 -55.95 57.66 -14.39
N ALA A 418 -55.54 58.54 -13.51
CA ALA A 418 -56.14 58.71 -12.16
C ALA A 418 -55.49 59.90 -11.41
N ILE A 419 -55.79 61.10 -11.92
CA ILE A 419 -55.77 62.29 -11.05
C ILE A 419 -57.16 62.35 -10.44
N GLY A 420 -57.25 62.07 -9.20
CA GLY A 420 -58.48 62.20 -8.38
C GLY A 420 -58.12 62.91 -7.11
N THR A 421 -58.30 64.21 -7.11
CA THR A 421 -58.40 65.16 -5.98
C THR A 421 -59.46 64.67 -5.00
N VAL A 422 -59.17 64.70 -3.70
CA VAL A 422 -60.09 65.06 -2.60
C VAL A 422 -59.28 65.47 -1.37
N LYS A 423 -59.46 66.72 -1.01
CA LYS A 423 -59.54 67.39 0.28
C LYS A 423 -58.87 66.81 1.50
#